data_0813ece98bb3b6e5acb3499314140cd1
#
_entry.id   0813ece98bb3b6e5acb3499314140cd1
#
_cell.length_a   1.000
_cell.length_b   1.000
_cell.length_c   1.000
_cell.angle_alpha   90.00
_cell.angle_beta   90.00
_cell.angle_gamma   90.00
#
_symmetry.space_group_name_H-M   'P 1'
#
loop_
_entity.id
_entity.type
_entity.pdbx_description
1 polymer ?
#
loop_
_entity_poly.entity_id
_entity_poly.type
_entity_poly.pdbx_seq_one_letter_code
_entity_poly.pdbx_strand_id
1 'polypeptide(L)'
;MKGSFKLRPRRILSRAEAWACFTANLALAGSGSLAAGRAVGYWQIAASFLAFALSVVTAIPMLQWALSGGAASVQSPLGDPFEQLAEVWHHARWPMAGFGLFVASIFWATMTSMAILAEAPKEGVPPRIK
;
A
#
# COMPACT_ATOMS: atom_id res chain seq x y z
N MET A 1 21.67 -10.25 24.35
CA MET A 1 21.82 -10.66 22.92
C MET A 1 21.75 -9.43 22.04
N LYS A 2 22.88 -8.93 21.54
CA LYS A 2 22.93 -7.85 20.55
C LYS A 2 22.74 -8.51 19.18
N GLY A 3 21.49 -8.67 18.74
CA GLY A 3 21.17 -9.05 17.38
C GLY A 3 21.58 -7.92 16.45
N SER A 4 22.79 -7.99 15.91
CA SER A 4 23.25 -7.07 14.86
C SER A 4 22.41 -7.32 13.61
N PHE A 5 21.40 -6.50 13.39
CA PHE A 5 20.59 -6.51 12.18
C PHE A 5 21.49 -6.02 11.03
N LYS A 6 22.25 -6.95 10.43
CA LYS A 6 23.06 -6.65 9.25
C LYS A 6 22.14 -6.40 8.08
N LEU A 7 21.86 -5.13 7.79
CA LEU A 7 21.26 -4.72 6.52
C LEU A 7 22.12 -5.31 5.40
N ARG A 8 21.49 -6.05 4.49
CA ARG A 8 22.18 -6.55 3.30
C ARG A 8 22.74 -5.35 2.53
N PRO A 9 23.98 -5.45 2.03
CA PRO A 9 24.57 -4.37 1.24
C PRO A 9 23.67 -4.06 0.03
N ARG A 10 23.50 -2.78 -0.27
CA ARG A 10 22.73 -2.29 -1.42
C ARG A 10 23.29 -2.94 -2.70
N ARG A 11 22.49 -3.79 -3.32
CA ARG A 11 22.87 -4.56 -4.49
C ARG A 11 22.57 -3.75 -5.75
N ILE A 12 23.54 -3.67 -6.66
CA ILE A 12 23.28 -3.15 -8.02
C ILE A 12 22.53 -4.27 -8.77
N LEU A 13 21.27 -4.02 -9.09
CA LEU A 13 20.39 -4.97 -9.77
C LEU A 13 20.54 -4.83 -11.28
N SER A 14 20.48 -5.94 -12.00
CA SER A 14 20.26 -5.92 -13.45
C SER A 14 18.88 -5.34 -13.77
N ARG A 15 18.66 -4.93 -15.01
CA ARG A 15 17.36 -4.36 -15.41
C ARG A 15 16.21 -5.37 -15.25
N ALA A 16 16.45 -6.65 -15.54
CA ALA A 16 15.47 -7.71 -15.35
C ALA A 16 15.12 -7.91 -13.85
N GLU A 17 16.12 -7.91 -12.97
CA GLU A 17 15.91 -7.98 -11.52
C GLU A 17 15.16 -6.76 -11.00
N ALA A 18 15.44 -5.56 -11.52
CA ALA A 18 14.74 -4.34 -11.16
C ALA A 18 13.25 -4.39 -11.56
N TRP A 19 12.92 -4.94 -12.73
CA TRP A 19 11.56 -5.21 -13.15
C TRP A 19 10.86 -6.25 -12.27
N ALA A 20 11.57 -7.31 -11.88
CA ALA A 20 11.02 -8.29 -10.92
C ALA A 20 10.71 -7.66 -9.58
N CYS A 21 11.57 -6.75 -9.07
CA CYS A 21 11.30 -5.99 -7.84
C CYS A 21 10.08 -5.05 -8.00
N PHE A 22 9.91 -4.43 -9.17
CA PHE A 22 8.74 -3.60 -9.45
C PHE A 22 7.44 -4.42 -9.40
N THR A 23 7.42 -5.57 -10.09
CA THR A 23 6.27 -6.48 -10.09
C THR A 23 5.95 -7.00 -8.69
N ALA A 24 6.98 -7.38 -7.92
CA ALA A 24 6.82 -7.81 -6.54
C ALA A 24 6.21 -6.72 -5.65
N ASN A 25 6.61 -5.46 -5.83
CA ASN A 25 6.05 -4.32 -5.08
C ASN A 25 4.59 -4.01 -5.46
N LEU A 26 4.15 -4.34 -6.68
CA LEU A 26 2.73 -4.24 -7.05
C LEU A 26 1.89 -5.35 -6.40
N ALA A 27 2.46 -6.54 -6.25
CA ALA A 27 1.77 -7.66 -5.60
C ALA A 27 1.69 -7.49 -4.07
N LEU A 28 2.80 -7.05 -3.46
CA LEU A 28 2.89 -6.76 -2.03
C LEU A 28 3.82 -5.56 -1.82
N ALA A 29 3.24 -4.43 -1.44
CA ALA A 29 3.99 -3.19 -1.24
C ALA A 29 5.15 -3.38 -0.25
N GLY A 30 6.37 -3.10 -0.71
CA GLY A 30 7.60 -3.25 0.06
C GLY A 30 8.40 -4.53 -0.19
N SER A 31 7.81 -5.59 -0.74
CA SER A 31 8.51 -6.86 -0.99
C SER A 31 9.65 -6.70 -2.00
N GLY A 32 9.43 -6.00 -3.10
CA GLY A 32 10.45 -5.69 -4.08
C GLY A 32 11.55 -4.76 -3.55
N SER A 33 11.19 -3.81 -2.68
CA SER A 33 12.15 -2.94 -2.00
C SER A 33 13.07 -3.73 -1.08
N LEU A 34 12.53 -4.74 -0.36
CA LEU A 34 13.34 -5.66 0.46
C LEU A 34 14.24 -6.54 -0.40
N ALA A 35 13.74 -7.07 -1.51
CA ALA A 35 14.53 -7.88 -2.45
C ALA A 35 15.71 -7.07 -3.03
N ALA A 36 15.52 -5.77 -3.24
CA ALA A 36 16.57 -4.83 -3.63
C ALA A 36 17.53 -4.43 -2.48
N GLY A 37 17.35 -4.99 -1.27
CA GLY A 37 18.16 -4.69 -0.10
C GLY A 37 17.88 -3.31 0.54
N ARG A 38 16.72 -2.72 0.27
CA ARG A 38 16.32 -1.42 0.85
C ARG A 38 15.52 -1.61 2.13
N ALA A 39 16.02 -1.05 3.24
CA ALA A 39 15.35 -1.12 4.54
C ALA A 39 13.95 -0.47 4.55
N VAL A 40 13.68 0.47 3.63
CA VAL A 40 12.38 1.11 3.49
C VAL A 40 11.26 0.10 3.20
N GLY A 41 11.58 -1.06 2.60
CA GLY A 41 10.63 -2.13 2.34
C GLY A 41 9.94 -2.67 3.59
N TYR A 42 10.60 -2.72 4.74
CA TYR A 42 9.99 -3.13 6.02
C TYR A 42 8.87 -2.17 6.43
N TRP A 43 9.11 -0.87 6.31
CA TRP A 43 8.11 0.14 6.64
C TRP A 43 6.92 0.12 5.67
N GLN A 44 7.19 -0.11 4.39
CA GLN A 44 6.15 -0.25 3.37
C GLN A 44 5.26 -1.46 3.64
N ILE A 45 5.84 -2.62 3.97
CA ILE A 45 5.10 -3.83 4.34
C ILE A 45 4.27 -3.57 5.59
N ALA A 46 4.88 -3.03 6.65
CA ALA A 46 4.19 -2.75 7.91
C ALA A 46 3.02 -1.78 7.69
N ALA A 47 3.22 -0.69 6.93
CA ALA A 47 2.18 0.27 6.60
C ALA A 47 1.04 -0.37 5.80
N SER A 48 1.34 -1.22 4.81
CA SER A 48 0.34 -1.91 4.01
C SER A 48 -0.49 -2.91 4.82
N PHE A 49 0.16 -3.67 5.69
CA PHE A 49 -0.55 -4.58 6.59
C PHE A 49 -1.44 -3.85 7.58
N LEU A 50 -0.94 -2.76 8.18
CA LEU A 50 -1.72 -1.94 9.09
C LEU A 50 -2.93 -1.32 8.40
N ALA A 51 -2.74 -0.76 7.21
CA ALA A 51 -3.79 -0.18 6.40
C ALA A 51 -4.85 -1.21 6.01
N PHE A 52 -4.41 -2.40 5.59
CA PHE A 52 -5.30 -3.51 5.26
C PHE A 52 -6.10 -3.97 6.49
N ALA A 53 -5.44 -4.20 7.62
CA ALA A 53 -6.10 -4.60 8.87
C ALA A 53 -7.12 -3.55 9.32
N LEU A 54 -6.75 -2.25 9.25
CA LEU A 54 -7.66 -1.16 9.58
C LEU A 54 -8.88 -1.17 8.66
N SER A 55 -8.70 -1.35 7.35
CA SER A 55 -9.80 -1.42 6.38
C SER A 55 -10.75 -2.58 6.69
N VAL A 56 -10.20 -3.78 6.94
CA VAL A 56 -11.01 -4.98 7.22
C VAL A 56 -11.78 -4.82 8.53
N VAL A 57 -11.10 -4.44 9.61
CA VAL A 57 -11.72 -4.31 10.94
C VAL A 57 -12.81 -3.24 10.93
N THR A 58 -12.59 -2.12 10.26
CA THR A 58 -13.55 -1.01 10.21
C THR A 58 -14.66 -1.22 9.18
N ALA A 59 -14.45 -2.09 8.18
CA ALA A 59 -15.49 -2.49 7.24
C ALA A 59 -16.57 -3.37 7.87
N ILE A 60 -16.25 -4.15 8.91
CA ILE A 60 -17.21 -5.04 9.58
C ILE A 60 -18.42 -4.27 10.14
N PRO A 61 -18.26 -3.22 10.95
CA PRO A 61 -19.40 -2.43 11.44
C PRO A 61 -20.19 -1.76 10.31
N MET A 62 -19.50 -1.26 9.29
CA MET A 62 -20.16 -0.68 8.10
C MET A 62 -21.02 -1.71 7.38
N LEU A 63 -20.51 -2.93 7.20
CA LEU A 63 -21.23 -4.03 6.55
C LEU A 63 -22.44 -4.45 7.40
N GLN A 64 -22.28 -4.56 8.71
CA GLN A 64 -23.38 -4.88 9.62
C GLN A 64 -24.48 -3.83 9.56
N TRP A 65 -24.10 -2.54 9.58
CA TRP A 65 -25.06 -1.44 9.41
C TRP A 65 -25.80 -1.53 8.07
N ALA A 66 -25.09 -1.75 6.96
CA ALA A 66 -25.69 -1.89 5.65
C ALA A 66 -26.69 -3.08 5.56
N LEU A 67 -26.33 -4.23 6.12
CA LEU A 67 -27.15 -5.44 6.14
C LEU A 67 -28.34 -5.34 7.10
N SER A 68 -28.26 -4.56 8.16
CA SER A 68 -29.36 -4.33 9.11
C SER A 68 -30.43 -3.34 8.64
N GLY A 69 -30.34 -2.89 7.41
CA GLY A 69 -31.30 -1.97 6.81
C GLY A 69 -30.88 -0.50 6.81
N GLY A 70 -29.69 -0.16 7.33
CA GLY A 70 -29.18 1.20 7.31
C GLY A 70 -29.03 1.77 5.90
N ALA A 71 -28.62 0.97 4.94
CA ALA A 71 -28.57 1.37 3.53
C ALA A 71 -29.96 1.68 2.94
N ALA A 72 -31.00 0.98 3.38
CA ALA A 72 -32.37 1.23 2.93
C ALA A 72 -32.95 2.51 3.56
N SER A 73 -32.62 2.81 4.83
CA SER A 73 -33.07 4.04 5.48
C SER A 73 -32.51 5.30 4.80
N VAL A 74 -31.25 5.22 4.32
CA VAL A 74 -30.59 6.30 3.59
C VAL A 74 -31.18 6.51 2.18
N GLN A 75 -31.79 5.49 1.59
CA GLN A 75 -32.44 5.59 0.27
C GLN A 75 -33.89 6.10 0.34
N SER A 76 -34.40 6.45 1.53
CA SER A 76 -35.75 6.98 1.67
C SER A 76 -35.90 8.33 0.97
N PRO A 77 -36.85 8.49 0.04
CA PRO A 77 -37.06 9.75 -0.67
C PRO A 77 -37.63 10.87 0.21
N LEU A 78 -38.04 10.54 1.44
CA LEU A 78 -38.64 11.48 2.40
C LEU A 78 -37.61 11.99 3.42
N GLY A 79 -36.35 11.53 3.40
CA GLY A 79 -35.30 11.93 4.32
C GLY A 79 -34.55 13.17 3.84
N ASP A 80 -33.97 13.94 4.79
CA ASP A 80 -33.06 15.04 4.46
C ASP A 80 -31.77 14.47 3.83
N PRO A 81 -31.40 14.91 2.61
CA PRO A 81 -30.20 14.44 1.93
C PRO A 81 -28.90 14.67 2.73
N PHE A 82 -28.83 15.75 3.53
CA PHE A 82 -27.65 16.04 4.35
C PHE A 82 -27.52 15.09 5.53
N GLU A 83 -28.63 14.75 6.19
CA GLU A 83 -28.63 13.76 7.28
C GLU A 83 -28.25 12.38 6.76
N GLN A 84 -28.80 11.99 5.61
CA GLN A 84 -28.47 10.73 4.95
C GLN A 84 -26.98 10.64 4.61
N LEU A 85 -26.40 11.70 4.04
CA LEU A 85 -24.98 11.76 3.73
C LEU A 85 -24.12 11.71 4.99
N ALA A 86 -24.51 12.40 6.05
CA ALA A 86 -23.80 12.39 7.32
C ALA A 86 -23.81 11.00 7.96
N GLU A 87 -24.90 10.27 7.87
CA GLU A 87 -25.00 8.89 8.37
C GLU A 87 -24.09 7.94 7.60
N VAL A 88 -24.14 7.98 6.27
CA VAL A 88 -23.21 7.21 5.42
C VAL A 88 -21.75 7.54 5.75
N TRP A 89 -21.43 8.82 5.86
CA TRP A 89 -20.08 9.27 6.20
C TRP A 89 -19.63 8.77 7.57
N HIS A 90 -20.52 8.78 8.56
CA HIS A 90 -20.21 8.28 9.91
C HIS A 90 -19.73 6.83 9.87
N HIS A 91 -20.36 5.97 9.07
CA HIS A 91 -19.98 4.56 8.94
C HIS A 91 -18.84 4.31 7.96
N ALA A 92 -18.71 5.11 6.90
CA ALA A 92 -17.73 4.92 5.83
C ALA A 92 -16.36 5.53 6.11
N ARG A 93 -16.25 6.56 6.94
CA ARG A 93 -15.01 7.36 7.12
C ARG A 93 -13.78 6.52 7.49
N TRP A 94 -13.92 5.55 8.39
CA TRP A 94 -12.81 4.72 8.83
C TRP A 94 -12.38 3.65 7.81
N PRO A 95 -13.31 2.89 7.19
CA PRO A 95 -12.95 2.04 6.05
C PRO A 95 -12.29 2.81 4.90
N MET A 96 -12.80 4.01 4.58
CA MET A 96 -12.21 4.86 3.55
C MET A 96 -10.82 5.37 3.93
N ALA A 97 -10.60 5.72 5.19
CA ALA A 97 -9.28 6.12 5.69
C ALA A 97 -8.28 4.97 5.58
N GLY A 98 -8.66 3.75 5.98
CA GLY A 98 -7.84 2.55 5.82
C GLY A 98 -7.52 2.26 4.35
N PHE A 99 -8.52 2.32 3.48
CA PHE A 99 -8.33 2.13 2.04
C PHE A 99 -7.41 3.22 1.43
N GLY A 100 -7.61 4.48 1.79
CA GLY A 100 -6.76 5.58 1.34
C GLY A 100 -5.29 5.39 1.77
N LEU A 101 -5.06 4.94 3.00
CA LEU A 101 -3.73 4.62 3.50
C LEU A 101 -3.10 3.44 2.75
N PHE A 102 -3.90 2.43 2.41
CA PHE A 102 -3.46 1.29 1.60
C PHE A 102 -3.03 1.72 0.19
N VAL A 103 -3.83 2.54 -0.49
CA VAL A 103 -3.50 3.12 -1.80
C VAL A 103 -2.24 3.97 -1.72
N ALA A 104 -2.08 4.80 -0.68
CA ALA A 104 -0.88 5.60 -0.45
C ALA A 104 0.37 4.71 -0.26
N SER A 105 0.23 3.57 0.40
CA SER A 105 1.33 2.60 0.58
C SER A 105 1.76 1.97 -0.75
N ILE A 106 0.82 1.63 -1.63
CA ILE A 106 1.10 1.12 -2.98
C ILE A 106 1.79 2.20 -3.81
N PHE A 107 1.31 3.43 -3.76
CA PHE A 107 1.92 4.55 -4.47
C PHE A 107 3.36 4.79 -4.01
N TRP A 108 3.62 4.77 -2.70
CA TRP A 108 4.98 4.86 -2.15
C TRP A 108 5.87 3.72 -2.64
N ALA A 109 5.38 2.48 -2.62
CA ALA A 109 6.11 1.32 -3.13
C ALA A 109 6.43 1.45 -4.63
N THR A 110 5.50 1.97 -5.43
CA THR A 110 5.68 2.22 -6.86
C THR A 110 6.77 3.27 -7.11
N MET A 111 6.75 4.37 -6.37
CA MET A 111 7.80 5.40 -6.45
C MET A 111 9.18 4.86 -6.09
N THR A 112 9.26 4.02 -5.05
CA THR A 112 10.52 3.36 -4.68
C THR A 112 11.01 2.41 -5.78
N SER A 113 10.09 1.69 -6.44
CA SER A 113 10.39 0.79 -7.55
C SER A 113 10.89 1.54 -8.77
N MET A 114 10.31 2.69 -9.09
CA MET A 114 10.79 3.55 -10.18
C MET A 114 12.22 4.03 -9.90
N ALA A 115 12.55 4.38 -8.66
CA ALA A 115 13.91 4.74 -8.26
C ALA A 115 14.88 3.56 -8.44
N ILE A 116 14.47 2.33 -8.13
CA ILE A 116 15.28 1.12 -8.36
C ILE A 116 15.52 0.91 -9.86
N LEU A 117 14.47 1.06 -10.69
CA LEU A 117 14.59 0.96 -12.14
C LEU A 117 15.49 2.03 -12.75
N ALA A 118 15.44 3.25 -12.23
CA ALA A 118 16.29 4.34 -12.70
C ALA A 118 17.79 4.13 -12.38
N GLU A 119 18.09 3.43 -11.28
CA GLU A 119 19.45 3.08 -10.88
C GLU A 119 20.00 1.86 -11.64
N ALA A 120 19.12 1.02 -12.20
CA ALA A 120 19.54 -0.17 -12.95
C ALA A 120 20.26 0.22 -14.27
N PRO A 121 21.38 -0.46 -14.64
CA PRO A 121 22.10 -0.18 -15.86
C PRO A 121 21.19 -0.30 -17.09
N LYS A 122 21.32 0.64 -18.03
CA LYS A 122 20.66 0.53 -19.34
C LYS A 122 21.37 -0.57 -20.13
N GLU A 123 20.60 -1.49 -20.72
CA GLU A 123 21.18 -2.50 -21.62
C GLU A 123 21.98 -1.83 -22.72
N GLY A 124 23.22 -2.31 -22.95
CA GLY A 124 24.11 -1.80 -23.99
C GLY A 124 25.14 -0.77 -23.56
N VAL A 125 25.15 -0.31 -22.31
CA VAL A 125 26.23 0.55 -21.80
C VAL A 125 27.31 -0.31 -21.14
N PRO A 126 28.55 -0.39 -21.69
CA PRO A 126 29.62 -1.15 -21.04
C PRO A 126 29.91 -0.55 -19.66
N PRO A 127 30.27 -1.39 -18.66
CA PRO A 127 30.61 -0.93 -17.33
C PRO A 127 31.79 0.06 -17.42
N ARG A 128 31.64 1.26 -16.85
CA ARG A 128 32.76 2.18 -16.67
C ARG A 128 33.75 1.54 -15.72
N ILE A 129 34.86 1.06 -16.24
CA ILE A 129 36.02 0.64 -15.44
C ILE A 129 36.61 1.93 -14.84
N LYS A 130 36.60 2.04 -13.54
CA LYS A 130 37.37 3.05 -12.80
C LYS A 130 38.67 2.44 -12.35
#